data_5c29d8ee2112699d8458cb39b1ee9666
#
_entry.id   5c29d8ee2112699d8458cb39b1ee9666
#
_cell.length_a   1.000
_cell.length_b   1.000
_cell.length_c   1.000
_cell.angle_alpha   90.00
_cell.angle_beta   90.00
_cell.angle_gamma   90.00
#
_symmetry.space_group_name_H-M   'P 1'
#
loop_
_entity.id
_entity.type
_entity.pdbx_description
1 polymer ?
#
loop_
_entity_poly.entity_id
_entity_poly.type
_entity_poly.pdbx_seq_one_letter_code
_entity_poly.pdbx_strand_id
1 'polypeptide(L)'
;MELDKDLMARQEARTLCAQAEKAQGILADLPQEKLDAIVEAMARAFAKEAAVLAEMAVQETGFGNVEDKIRKNRFASETVAEAIRGMKTVGVLKEDPMGKLWEVGVPVGVIAAIVPSTNPTSTVCYKAMIALKAGNAIVFSPHPKAVKCTLKAAQIVAAAAEAAGAPKGSIGCLSLASMAGCQELMGAEQVRLILATGGPAMVHAAYSSGKPAIGVGAGNGPAYIHRSADVSHALKCILESKSFDNGTVCASEQSIIVEKDMEEQVRQEAKKLGFYFMDTQEAGALAKLLFRPTGALNPEVVGKTALQLAQMANFSVPRGPKILVAREREAGPSVPYSMEKLCPVLAFFVMDSEEAVLQKAIEVLKHEGSGHTFAIHAEDKTVIRRFGLKIPVSRFLVNTPAALGGIGATTKLFPALTLGCGAVGGSSSSNNISPLDLINIRRIAWDIGEKRPEKQAHFSSELVELLTEKILEKLG
;
A
#
# COMPACT_ATOMS: atom_id res chain seq x y z
N MET A 1 38.19 -13.35 15.45
CA MET A 1 38.05 -12.53 14.24
C MET A 1 36.63 -11.99 14.25
N GLU A 2 36.48 -10.70 14.46
CA GLU A 2 35.14 -10.06 14.43
C GLU A 2 34.71 -9.99 12.97
N LEU A 3 33.59 -10.61 12.65
CA LEU A 3 33.07 -10.59 11.27
C LEU A 3 32.45 -9.21 10.97
N ASP A 4 32.77 -8.67 9.82
CA ASP A 4 32.20 -7.42 9.32
C ASP A 4 30.67 -7.55 9.22
N LYS A 5 29.95 -6.59 9.82
CA LYS A 5 28.48 -6.59 9.89
C LYS A 5 27.84 -6.61 8.50
N ASP A 6 28.41 -5.91 7.53
CA ASP A 6 27.89 -5.86 6.17
C ASP A 6 28.08 -7.18 5.42
N LEU A 7 29.22 -7.86 5.66
CA LEU A 7 29.44 -9.21 5.11
C LEU A 7 28.48 -10.24 5.71
N MET A 8 28.21 -10.14 7.01
CA MET A 8 27.22 -10.99 7.67
C MET A 8 25.82 -10.75 7.12
N ALA A 9 25.40 -9.49 6.92
CA ALA A 9 24.11 -9.13 6.36
C ALA A 9 23.95 -9.60 4.90
N ARG A 10 25.00 -9.50 4.09
CA ARG A 10 25.02 -10.08 2.72
C ARG A 10 24.87 -11.59 2.74
N GLN A 11 25.62 -12.28 3.61
CA GLN A 11 25.52 -13.73 3.73
C GLN A 11 24.15 -14.19 4.20
N GLU A 12 23.54 -13.46 5.15
CA GLU A 12 22.17 -13.71 5.60
C GLU A 12 21.18 -13.58 4.43
N ALA A 13 21.28 -12.51 3.63
CA ALA A 13 20.43 -12.30 2.46
C ALA A 13 20.52 -13.45 1.45
N ARG A 14 21.75 -13.90 1.12
CA ARG A 14 21.97 -15.05 0.22
C ARG A 14 21.34 -16.33 0.76
N THR A 15 21.53 -16.57 2.05
CA THR A 15 20.98 -17.78 2.71
C THR A 15 19.46 -17.77 2.68
N LEU A 16 18.81 -16.64 3.01
CA LEU A 16 17.36 -16.52 2.98
C LEU A 16 16.81 -16.62 1.57
N CYS A 17 17.46 -16.02 0.56
CA CYS A 17 17.04 -16.16 -0.84
C CYS A 17 17.11 -17.59 -1.33
N ALA A 18 18.17 -18.34 -1.01
CA ALA A 18 18.31 -19.74 -1.38
C ALA A 18 17.22 -20.63 -0.70
N GLN A 19 16.89 -20.34 0.56
CA GLN A 19 15.80 -21.03 1.26
C GLN A 19 14.43 -20.70 0.64
N ALA A 20 14.20 -19.41 0.34
CA ALA A 20 12.96 -18.93 -0.28
C ALA A 20 12.75 -19.53 -1.67
N GLU A 21 13.80 -19.69 -2.48
CA GLU A 21 13.70 -20.32 -3.80
C GLU A 21 13.26 -21.79 -3.72
N LYS A 22 13.86 -22.55 -2.79
CA LYS A 22 13.45 -23.95 -2.56
C LYS A 22 12.00 -24.05 -2.09
N ALA A 23 11.62 -23.18 -1.15
CA ALA A 23 10.26 -23.15 -0.64
C ALA A 23 9.25 -22.72 -1.72
N GLN A 24 9.62 -21.75 -2.55
CA GLN A 24 8.76 -21.26 -3.62
C GLN A 24 8.46 -22.32 -4.67
N GLY A 25 9.45 -23.17 -5.01
CA GLY A 25 9.22 -24.29 -5.92
C GLY A 25 8.11 -25.22 -5.43
N ILE A 26 8.03 -25.46 -4.12
CA ILE A 26 6.95 -26.27 -3.52
C ILE A 26 5.63 -25.48 -3.46
N LEU A 27 5.68 -24.19 -3.07
CA LEU A 27 4.48 -23.35 -3.01
C LEU A 27 3.79 -23.23 -4.37
N ALA A 28 4.56 -23.17 -5.46
CA ALA A 28 4.05 -23.04 -6.83
C ALA A 28 3.17 -24.22 -7.26
N ASP A 29 3.37 -25.39 -6.66
CA ASP A 29 2.63 -26.61 -6.95
C ASP A 29 1.43 -26.84 -6.01
N LEU A 30 1.25 -25.98 -5.00
CA LEU A 30 0.12 -26.08 -4.08
C LEU A 30 -1.19 -25.63 -4.75
N PRO A 31 -2.28 -26.40 -4.53
CA PRO A 31 -3.61 -25.95 -4.99
C PRO A 31 -4.10 -24.74 -4.18
N GLN A 32 -5.03 -23.98 -4.77
CA GLN A 32 -5.55 -22.73 -4.17
C GLN A 32 -6.05 -22.92 -2.74
N GLU A 33 -6.73 -24.02 -2.46
CA GLU A 33 -7.31 -24.32 -1.14
C GLU A 33 -6.25 -24.45 -0.05
N LYS A 34 -5.05 -24.95 -0.41
CA LYS A 34 -3.92 -25.04 0.52
C LYS A 34 -3.31 -23.69 0.80
N LEU A 35 -3.14 -22.86 -0.24
CA LEU A 35 -2.67 -21.49 -0.09
C LEU A 35 -3.65 -20.67 0.76
N ASP A 36 -4.94 -20.86 0.56
CA ASP A 36 -6.00 -20.21 1.33
C ASP A 36 -5.95 -20.60 2.82
N ALA A 37 -5.78 -21.88 3.12
CA ALA A 37 -5.64 -22.37 4.50
C ALA A 37 -4.40 -21.78 5.19
N ILE A 38 -3.28 -21.67 4.47
CA ILE A 38 -2.05 -21.04 4.97
C ILE A 38 -2.31 -19.56 5.32
N VAL A 39 -2.91 -18.81 4.41
CA VAL A 39 -3.21 -17.38 4.61
C VAL A 39 -4.16 -17.17 5.78
N GLU A 40 -5.20 -17.97 5.92
CA GLU A 40 -6.13 -17.91 7.06
C GLU A 40 -5.42 -18.19 8.41
N ALA A 41 -4.48 -19.14 8.43
CA ALA A 41 -3.70 -19.42 9.64
C ALA A 41 -2.80 -18.24 10.01
N MET A 42 -2.14 -17.63 9.03
CA MET A 42 -1.31 -16.43 9.21
C MET A 42 -2.13 -15.28 9.77
N ALA A 43 -3.30 -15.00 9.16
CA ALA A 43 -4.20 -13.93 9.57
C ALA A 43 -4.64 -14.08 11.04
N ARG A 44 -5.09 -15.29 11.42
CA ARG A 44 -5.51 -15.58 12.80
C ARG A 44 -4.37 -15.46 13.81
N ALA A 45 -3.19 -15.96 13.48
CA ALA A 45 -2.04 -15.88 14.38
C ALA A 45 -1.59 -14.44 14.58
N PHE A 46 -1.54 -13.65 13.52
CA PHE A 46 -1.14 -12.25 13.59
C PHE A 46 -2.16 -11.37 14.33
N ALA A 47 -3.47 -11.60 14.12
CA ALA A 47 -4.53 -10.87 14.81
C ALA A 47 -4.46 -11.02 16.34
N LYS A 48 -4.07 -12.21 16.84
CA LYS A 48 -3.89 -12.46 18.28
C LYS A 48 -2.74 -11.63 18.88
N GLU A 49 -1.71 -11.36 18.10
CA GLU A 49 -0.51 -10.63 18.53
C GLU A 49 -0.57 -9.14 18.17
N ALA A 50 -1.70 -8.65 17.64
CA ALA A 50 -1.84 -7.30 17.12
C ALA A 50 -1.46 -6.20 18.12
N ALA A 51 -1.82 -6.37 19.41
CA ALA A 51 -1.52 -5.41 20.48
C ALA A 51 -0.02 -5.43 20.84
N VAL A 52 0.54 -6.60 21.08
CA VAL A 52 1.96 -6.77 21.44
C VAL A 52 2.86 -6.21 20.32
N LEU A 53 2.55 -6.50 19.07
CA LEU A 53 3.29 -5.99 17.91
C LEU A 53 3.16 -4.47 17.76
N ALA A 54 2.01 -3.89 18.12
CA ALA A 54 1.80 -2.45 18.12
C ALA A 54 2.66 -1.75 19.19
N GLU A 55 2.68 -2.28 20.40
CA GLU A 55 3.52 -1.80 21.48
C GLU A 55 5.00 -1.86 21.11
N MET A 56 5.47 -3.01 20.60
CA MET A 56 6.84 -3.16 20.14
C MET A 56 7.22 -2.14 19.07
N ALA A 57 6.32 -1.90 18.10
CA ALA A 57 6.56 -0.96 17.02
C ALA A 57 6.68 0.49 17.52
N VAL A 58 5.81 0.92 18.46
CA VAL A 58 5.90 2.25 19.06
C VAL A 58 7.16 2.40 19.91
N GLN A 59 7.48 1.40 20.73
CA GLN A 59 8.68 1.43 21.58
C GLN A 59 9.97 1.50 20.77
N GLU A 60 10.06 0.75 19.68
CA GLU A 60 11.27 0.69 18.85
C GLU A 60 11.41 1.90 17.93
N THR A 61 10.33 2.35 17.30
CA THR A 61 10.38 3.44 16.30
C THR A 61 10.20 4.83 16.90
N GLY A 62 9.47 4.93 18.00
CA GLY A 62 9.00 6.20 18.56
C GLY A 62 7.93 6.89 17.71
N PHE A 63 7.30 6.19 16.76
CA PHE A 63 6.37 6.74 15.78
C PHE A 63 4.92 6.33 16.06
N GLY A 64 4.01 7.30 16.00
CA GLY A 64 2.58 7.08 16.13
C GLY A 64 2.13 6.74 17.55
N ASN A 65 1.07 5.94 17.67
CA ASN A 65 0.50 5.51 18.93
C ASN A 65 0.06 4.04 18.87
N VAL A 66 -0.04 3.41 20.05
CA VAL A 66 -0.34 1.98 20.18
C VAL A 66 -1.74 1.63 19.65
N GLU A 67 -2.76 2.44 19.99
CA GLU A 67 -4.14 2.16 19.62
C GLU A 67 -4.33 2.10 18.10
N ASP A 68 -3.84 3.10 17.39
CA ASP A 68 -3.94 3.14 15.94
C ASP A 68 -3.07 2.08 15.26
N LYS A 69 -1.91 1.71 15.84
CA LYS A 69 -1.12 0.59 15.32
C LYS A 69 -1.81 -0.75 15.53
N ILE A 70 -2.58 -0.94 16.60
CA ILE A 70 -3.47 -2.10 16.77
C ILE A 70 -4.51 -2.13 15.65
N ARG A 71 -5.16 -0.98 15.37
CA ARG A 71 -6.12 -0.86 14.25
C ARG A 71 -5.48 -1.22 12.90
N LYS A 72 -4.25 -0.74 12.62
CA LYS A 72 -3.49 -1.09 11.41
C LYS A 72 -3.16 -2.59 11.34
N ASN A 73 -2.73 -3.18 12.45
CA ASN A 73 -2.42 -4.60 12.52
C ASN A 73 -3.66 -5.47 12.27
N ARG A 74 -4.80 -5.09 12.87
CA ARG A 74 -6.09 -5.76 12.62
C ARG A 74 -6.57 -5.56 11.18
N PHE A 75 -6.47 -4.35 10.65
CA PHE A 75 -6.78 -4.09 9.23
C PHE A 75 -5.96 -5.01 8.31
N ALA A 76 -4.65 -5.14 8.55
CA ALA A 76 -3.77 -5.99 7.77
C ALA A 76 -4.13 -7.48 7.88
N SER A 77 -4.51 -7.98 9.06
CA SER A 77 -4.77 -9.39 9.30
C SER A 77 -6.23 -9.82 9.13
N GLU A 78 -7.19 -8.92 9.38
CA GLU A 78 -8.61 -9.25 9.33
C GLU A 78 -9.25 -8.75 8.02
N THR A 79 -9.16 -7.43 7.74
CA THR A 79 -9.81 -6.83 6.57
C THR A 79 -9.17 -7.29 5.24
N VAL A 80 -7.84 -7.36 5.19
CA VAL A 80 -7.15 -7.86 3.99
C VAL A 80 -7.42 -9.35 3.80
N ALA A 81 -7.40 -10.17 4.86
CA ALA A 81 -7.71 -11.60 4.77
C ALA A 81 -9.12 -11.84 4.21
N GLU A 82 -10.10 -11.06 4.69
CA GLU A 82 -11.48 -11.13 4.18
C GLU A 82 -11.55 -10.76 2.70
N ALA A 83 -10.85 -9.71 2.29
CA ALA A 83 -10.88 -9.23 0.90
C ALA A 83 -10.23 -10.23 -0.09
N ILE A 84 -9.26 -11.02 0.36
CA ILE A 84 -8.61 -12.03 -0.48
C ILE A 84 -9.21 -13.44 -0.34
N ARG A 85 -10.16 -13.61 0.59
CA ARG A 85 -10.91 -14.87 0.73
C ARG A 85 -11.68 -15.18 -0.55
N GLY A 86 -11.53 -16.40 -1.06
CA GLY A 86 -12.15 -16.81 -2.33
C GLY A 86 -11.52 -16.22 -3.60
N MET A 87 -10.53 -15.34 -3.48
CA MET A 87 -9.79 -14.84 -4.65
C MET A 87 -8.96 -15.97 -5.25
N LYS A 88 -9.15 -16.25 -6.54
CA LYS A 88 -8.38 -17.23 -7.28
C LYS A 88 -7.13 -16.58 -7.87
N THR A 89 -5.96 -17.13 -7.57
CA THR A 89 -4.66 -16.57 -7.96
C THR A 89 -3.76 -17.58 -8.68
N VAL A 90 -4.05 -18.87 -8.52
CA VAL A 90 -3.27 -19.95 -9.15
C VAL A 90 -4.18 -20.88 -9.94
N GLY A 91 -3.61 -21.57 -10.94
CA GLY A 91 -4.35 -22.45 -11.83
C GLY A 91 -5.16 -21.66 -12.88
N VAL A 92 -6.13 -22.30 -13.52
CA VAL A 92 -6.97 -21.66 -14.56
C VAL A 92 -7.86 -20.61 -13.91
N LEU A 93 -7.62 -19.34 -14.19
CA LEU A 93 -8.38 -18.20 -13.65
C LEU A 93 -9.61 -17.89 -14.50
N LYS A 94 -9.46 -18.05 -15.82
CA LYS A 94 -10.50 -17.71 -16.78
C LYS A 94 -10.39 -18.61 -18.01
N GLU A 95 -11.54 -19.04 -18.52
CA GLU A 95 -11.70 -19.68 -19.82
C GLU A 95 -12.62 -18.83 -20.68
N ASP A 96 -12.27 -18.64 -21.95
CA ASP A 96 -13.18 -17.97 -22.86
C ASP A 96 -14.39 -18.87 -23.20
N PRO A 97 -15.55 -18.30 -23.57
CA PRO A 97 -16.78 -19.08 -23.81
C PRO A 97 -16.65 -20.16 -24.91
N MET A 98 -15.72 -19.99 -25.84
CA MET A 98 -15.46 -20.98 -26.89
C MET A 98 -14.36 -21.99 -26.51
N GLY A 99 -13.77 -21.87 -25.32
CA GLY A 99 -12.67 -22.74 -24.85
C GLY A 99 -11.37 -22.60 -25.64
N LYS A 100 -11.18 -21.47 -26.37
CA LYS A 100 -10.01 -21.25 -27.23
C LYS A 100 -8.91 -20.43 -26.57
N LEU A 101 -9.17 -19.89 -25.39
CA LEU A 101 -8.19 -19.15 -24.59
C LEU A 101 -8.41 -19.43 -23.10
N TRP A 102 -7.36 -19.93 -22.44
CA TRP A 102 -7.34 -19.99 -20.98
C TRP A 102 -6.30 -19.03 -20.43
N GLU A 103 -6.66 -18.35 -19.35
CA GLU A 103 -5.74 -17.56 -18.55
C GLU A 103 -5.42 -18.32 -17.26
N VAL A 104 -4.12 -18.61 -17.07
CA VAL A 104 -3.62 -19.39 -15.94
C VAL A 104 -2.77 -18.46 -15.06
N GLY A 105 -3.16 -18.34 -13.79
CA GLY A 105 -2.36 -17.64 -12.78
C GLY A 105 -1.19 -18.49 -12.36
N VAL A 106 0.02 -17.94 -12.41
CA VAL A 106 1.25 -18.57 -11.95
C VAL A 106 2.03 -17.60 -11.06
N PRO A 107 2.68 -18.06 -9.98
CA PRO A 107 3.47 -17.20 -9.10
C PRO A 107 4.55 -16.44 -9.88
N VAL A 108 4.89 -15.21 -9.42
CA VAL A 108 6.07 -14.51 -9.96
C VAL A 108 7.37 -15.15 -9.47
N GLY A 109 7.39 -15.72 -8.26
CA GLY A 109 8.56 -16.37 -7.67
C GLY A 109 8.92 -15.87 -6.28
N VAL A 110 10.20 -15.63 -6.01
CA VAL A 110 10.67 -15.05 -4.75
C VAL A 110 10.52 -13.53 -4.80
N ILE A 111 9.92 -12.95 -3.75
CA ILE A 111 9.68 -11.52 -3.61
C ILE A 111 10.62 -10.94 -2.55
N ALA A 112 11.39 -9.90 -2.90
CA ALA A 112 12.08 -9.06 -1.93
C ALA A 112 11.15 -7.94 -1.45
N ALA A 113 10.90 -7.84 -0.16
CA ALA A 113 9.97 -6.87 0.41
C ALA A 113 10.67 -5.88 1.33
N ILE A 114 10.68 -4.60 0.93
CA ILE A 114 11.22 -3.52 1.76
C ILE A 114 10.10 -3.01 2.67
N VAL A 115 10.41 -2.91 3.98
CA VAL A 115 9.44 -2.57 5.02
C VAL A 115 9.74 -1.17 5.58
N PRO A 116 8.75 -0.27 5.65
CA PRO A 116 8.95 1.08 6.20
C PRO A 116 8.95 1.06 7.74
N SER A 117 9.54 2.09 8.36
CA SER A 117 9.50 2.26 9.81
C SER A 117 8.15 2.78 10.35
N THR A 118 7.33 3.38 9.50
CA THR A 118 6.03 3.96 9.90
C THR A 118 4.97 2.90 10.18
N ASN A 119 4.99 1.77 9.44
CA ASN A 119 3.99 0.71 9.52
C ASN A 119 4.65 -0.69 9.45
N PRO A 120 5.65 -1.00 10.31
CA PRO A 120 6.50 -2.17 10.10
C PRO A 120 5.72 -3.49 10.21
N THR A 121 4.98 -3.68 11.28
CA THR A 121 4.32 -4.96 11.59
C THR A 121 3.14 -5.26 10.66
N SER A 122 2.26 -4.27 10.45
CA SER A 122 1.12 -4.41 9.55
C SER A 122 1.54 -4.63 8.09
N THR A 123 2.64 -3.99 7.64
CA THR A 123 3.18 -4.19 6.29
C THR A 123 3.70 -5.62 6.10
N VAL A 124 4.36 -6.20 7.10
CA VAL A 124 4.81 -7.61 7.06
C VAL A 124 3.63 -8.55 6.90
N CYS A 125 2.61 -8.43 7.76
CA CYS A 125 1.43 -9.29 7.68
C CYS A 125 0.75 -9.20 6.31
N TYR A 126 0.45 -7.98 5.87
CA TYR A 126 -0.18 -7.72 4.59
C TYR A 126 0.62 -8.30 3.41
N LYS A 127 1.93 -7.96 3.30
CA LYS A 127 2.76 -8.43 2.19
C LYS A 127 2.95 -9.95 2.20
N ALA A 128 3.10 -10.56 3.38
CA ALA A 128 3.21 -12.01 3.50
C ALA A 128 1.94 -12.71 3.01
N MET A 129 0.76 -12.24 3.43
CA MET A 129 -0.51 -12.84 3.02
C MET A 129 -0.74 -12.74 1.51
N ILE A 130 -0.55 -11.56 0.90
CA ILE A 130 -0.76 -11.41 -0.55
C ILE A 130 0.27 -12.18 -1.38
N ALA A 131 1.50 -12.36 -0.86
CA ALA A 131 2.55 -13.14 -1.52
C ALA A 131 2.22 -14.64 -1.49
N LEU A 132 1.93 -15.20 -0.31
CA LEU A 132 1.63 -16.63 -0.17
C LEU A 132 0.29 -17.00 -0.82
N LYS A 133 -0.71 -16.12 -0.77
CA LYS A 133 -1.98 -16.30 -1.52
C LYS A 133 -1.73 -16.55 -3.01
N ALA A 134 -0.72 -15.90 -3.57
CA ALA A 134 -0.31 -16.04 -4.97
C ALA A 134 0.75 -17.12 -5.21
N GLY A 135 1.07 -17.97 -4.22
CA GLY A 135 2.06 -19.06 -4.33
C GLY A 135 3.52 -18.59 -4.36
N ASN A 136 3.80 -17.34 -3.94
CA ASN A 136 5.15 -16.78 -3.88
C ASN A 136 5.80 -17.01 -2.52
N ALA A 137 7.14 -17.08 -2.48
CA ALA A 137 7.91 -16.89 -1.26
C ALA A 137 8.32 -15.41 -1.11
N ILE A 138 8.58 -14.97 0.13
CA ILE A 138 8.89 -13.57 0.42
C ILE A 138 10.00 -13.43 1.45
N VAL A 139 10.94 -12.51 1.18
CA VAL A 139 12.02 -12.15 2.11
C VAL A 139 11.94 -10.67 2.43
N PHE A 140 11.84 -10.35 3.72
CA PHE A 140 11.72 -8.99 4.21
C PHE A 140 13.07 -8.34 4.53
N SER A 141 13.23 -7.07 4.15
CA SER A 141 14.29 -6.18 4.61
C SER A 141 13.68 -5.12 5.52
N PRO A 142 13.95 -5.16 6.84
CA PRO A 142 13.43 -4.19 7.79
C PRO A 142 14.13 -2.85 7.68
N HIS A 143 13.43 -1.77 8.03
CA HIS A 143 14.04 -0.48 8.25
C HIS A 143 14.94 -0.53 9.51
N PRO A 144 16.11 0.13 9.57
CA PRO A 144 17.01 0.10 10.73
C PRO A 144 16.36 0.52 12.06
N LYS A 145 15.36 1.40 12.04
CA LYS A 145 14.59 1.83 13.22
C LYS A 145 13.45 0.86 13.61
N ALA A 146 13.28 -0.28 12.91
CA ALA A 146 12.13 -1.18 13.12
C ALA A 146 12.50 -2.67 12.94
N VAL A 147 13.71 -3.05 13.30
CA VAL A 147 14.25 -4.41 13.06
C VAL A 147 13.54 -5.44 13.93
N LYS A 148 13.43 -5.17 15.23
CA LYS A 148 12.92 -6.14 16.20
C LYS A 148 11.43 -6.43 15.98
N CYS A 149 10.61 -5.39 15.84
CA CYS A 149 9.19 -5.55 15.61
C CYS A 149 8.87 -6.16 14.24
N THR A 150 9.64 -5.80 13.19
CA THR A 150 9.52 -6.41 11.85
C THR A 150 9.89 -7.90 11.87
N LEU A 151 11.02 -8.25 12.50
CA LEU A 151 11.46 -9.64 12.63
C LEU A 151 10.45 -10.47 13.42
N LYS A 152 9.94 -9.95 14.55
CA LYS A 152 8.91 -10.62 15.35
C LYS A 152 7.62 -10.85 14.56
N ALA A 153 7.17 -9.86 13.80
CA ALA A 153 6.01 -9.99 12.94
C ALA A 153 6.21 -11.08 11.86
N ALA A 154 7.39 -11.09 11.21
CA ALA A 154 7.73 -12.10 10.21
C ALA A 154 7.80 -13.52 10.81
N GLN A 155 8.36 -13.67 12.01
CA GLN A 155 8.41 -14.95 12.73
C GLN A 155 7.01 -15.50 13.05
N ILE A 156 6.07 -14.64 13.47
CA ILE A 156 4.69 -15.04 13.78
C ILE A 156 3.99 -15.57 12.53
N VAL A 157 4.05 -14.82 11.42
CA VAL A 157 3.38 -15.26 10.18
C VAL A 157 4.08 -16.46 9.55
N ALA A 158 5.42 -16.56 9.65
CA ALA A 158 6.18 -17.71 9.16
C ALA A 158 5.82 -19.00 9.92
N ALA A 159 5.82 -18.95 11.26
CA ALA A 159 5.47 -20.10 12.09
C ALA A 159 4.02 -20.57 11.84
N ALA A 160 3.08 -19.63 11.68
CA ALA A 160 1.69 -19.95 11.36
C ALA A 160 1.54 -20.56 9.96
N ALA A 161 2.28 -20.05 8.98
CA ALA A 161 2.29 -20.58 7.63
C ALA A 161 2.86 -22.00 7.59
N GLU A 162 4.00 -22.25 8.25
CA GLU A 162 4.63 -23.57 8.35
C GLU A 162 3.71 -24.58 9.06
N ALA A 163 3.07 -24.19 10.16
CA ALA A 163 2.10 -25.03 10.87
C ALA A 163 0.87 -25.38 10.03
N ALA A 164 0.51 -24.54 9.05
CA ALA A 164 -0.58 -24.79 8.10
C ALA A 164 -0.12 -25.54 6.83
N GLY A 165 1.15 -25.91 6.72
CA GLY A 165 1.70 -26.71 5.65
C GLY A 165 2.50 -25.94 4.58
N ALA A 166 2.82 -24.67 4.82
CA ALA A 166 3.79 -23.98 3.97
C ALA A 166 5.20 -24.58 4.18
N PRO A 167 6.01 -24.72 3.12
CA PRO A 167 7.39 -25.19 3.28
C PRO A 167 8.22 -24.18 4.08
N LYS A 168 9.15 -24.70 4.89
CA LYS A 168 10.07 -23.86 5.65
C LYS A 168 10.88 -22.97 4.72
N GLY A 169 11.01 -21.69 5.07
CA GLY A 169 11.70 -20.69 4.25
C GLY A 169 10.78 -19.94 3.29
N SER A 170 9.47 -20.23 3.25
CA SER A 170 8.50 -19.45 2.46
C SER A 170 8.47 -17.97 2.85
N ILE A 171 8.76 -17.67 4.11
CA ILE A 171 8.84 -16.30 4.65
C ILE A 171 10.17 -16.14 5.37
N GLY A 172 11.01 -15.24 4.88
CA GLY A 172 12.28 -14.85 5.49
C GLY A 172 12.29 -13.38 5.92
N CYS A 173 13.17 -13.02 6.85
CA CYS A 173 13.39 -11.64 7.26
C CYS A 173 14.84 -11.45 7.67
N LEU A 174 15.50 -10.41 7.14
CA LEU A 174 16.85 -10.04 7.57
C LEU A 174 16.81 -9.62 9.05
N SER A 175 17.71 -10.19 9.85
CA SER A 175 17.91 -9.81 11.25
C SER A 175 18.92 -8.67 11.41
N LEU A 176 19.80 -8.51 10.42
CA LEU A 176 20.83 -7.47 10.35
C LEU A 176 20.41 -6.41 9.32
N ALA A 177 19.79 -5.33 9.78
CA ALA A 177 19.47 -4.21 8.90
C ALA A 177 20.75 -3.45 8.51
N SER A 178 21.15 -3.58 7.25
CA SER A 178 22.22 -2.80 6.63
C SER A 178 21.86 -2.49 5.17
N MET A 179 22.44 -1.42 4.64
CA MET A 179 22.29 -1.09 3.22
C MET A 179 22.87 -2.20 2.33
N ALA A 180 23.99 -2.78 2.74
CA ALA A 180 24.64 -3.87 2.01
C ALA A 180 23.77 -5.14 1.94
N GLY A 181 23.15 -5.54 3.05
CA GLY A 181 22.20 -6.67 3.07
C GLY A 181 20.95 -6.41 2.24
N CYS A 182 20.41 -5.20 2.30
CA CYS A 182 19.24 -4.80 1.50
C CYS A 182 19.56 -4.81 -0.01
N GLN A 183 20.70 -4.29 -0.42
CA GLN A 183 21.16 -4.30 -1.81
C GLN A 183 21.42 -5.72 -2.30
N GLU A 184 22.05 -6.58 -1.48
CA GLU A 184 22.28 -7.99 -1.80
C GLU A 184 20.94 -8.71 -2.02
N LEU A 185 19.93 -8.47 -1.13
CA LEU A 185 18.61 -9.03 -1.28
C LEU A 185 17.93 -8.57 -2.58
N MET A 186 17.93 -7.27 -2.88
CA MET A 186 17.33 -6.75 -4.11
C MET A 186 18.02 -7.25 -5.37
N GLY A 187 19.35 -7.43 -5.34
CA GLY A 187 20.15 -7.92 -6.46
C GLY A 187 20.18 -9.43 -6.62
N ALA A 188 19.73 -10.19 -5.61
CA ALA A 188 19.84 -11.66 -5.60
C ALA A 188 19.20 -12.29 -6.84
N GLU A 189 19.85 -13.28 -7.42
CA GLU A 189 19.40 -13.95 -8.65
C GLU A 189 18.03 -14.61 -8.48
N GLN A 190 17.76 -15.14 -7.30
CA GLN A 190 16.52 -15.82 -6.95
C GLN A 190 15.33 -14.86 -6.91
N VAL A 191 15.55 -13.57 -6.62
CA VAL A 191 14.46 -12.57 -6.51
C VAL A 191 13.91 -12.24 -7.90
N ARG A 192 12.59 -12.35 -8.04
CA ARG A 192 11.86 -12.09 -9.29
C ARG A 192 11.06 -10.79 -9.26
N LEU A 193 10.72 -10.29 -8.07
CA LEU A 193 9.97 -9.05 -7.89
C LEU A 193 10.41 -8.35 -6.60
N ILE A 194 10.49 -7.03 -6.63
CA ILE A 194 10.73 -6.20 -5.45
C ILE A 194 9.45 -5.45 -5.09
N LEU A 195 8.96 -5.59 -3.86
CA LEU A 195 7.88 -4.80 -3.27
C LEU A 195 8.48 -3.74 -2.33
N ALA A 196 8.76 -2.55 -2.84
CA ALA A 196 9.38 -1.47 -2.08
C ALA A 196 8.35 -0.48 -1.53
N THR A 197 8.25 -0.41 -0.20
CA THR A 197 7.51 0.65 0.49
C THR A 197 8.50 1.41 1.36
N GLY A 198 8.74 2.69 1.04
CA GLY A 198 9.75 3.49 1.74
C GLY A 198 9.94 4.86 1.13
N GLY A 199 10.95 5.59 1.60
CA GLY A 199 11.27 6.92 1.06
C GLY A 199 11.78 6.88 -0.40
N PRO A 200 11.81 8.03 -1.08
CA PRO A 200 12.14 8.12 -2.51
C PRO A 200 13.47 7.46 -2.90
N ALA A 201 14.50 7.60 -2.07
CA ALA A 201 15.81 6.99 -2.32
C ALA A 201 15.74 5.45 -2.36
N MET A 202 14.95 4.82 -1.47
CA MET A 202 14.80 3.38 -1.43
C MET A 202 13.96 2.87 -2.62
N VAL A 203 12.93 3.59 -3.00
CA VAL A 203 12.12 3.29 -4.21
C VAL A 203 12.98 3.40 -5.46
N HIS A 204 13.79 4.46 -5.56
CA HIS A 204 14.76 4.60 -6.65
C HIS A 204 15.77 3.44 -6.70
N ALA A 205 16.32 3.03 -5.55
CA ALA A 205 17.22 1.88 -5.48
C ALA A 205 16.55 0.58 -5.95
N ALA A 206 15.28 0.36 -5.59
CA ALA A 206 14.52 -0.80 -6.04
C ALA A 206 14.36 -0.83 -7.58
N TYR A 207 13.97 0.28 -8.20
CA TYR A 207 13.86 0.37 -9.66
C TYR A 207 15.20 0.30 -10.37
N SER A 208 16.29 0.78 -9.75
CA SER A 208 17.64 0.75 -10.31
C SER A 208 18.36 -0.60 -10.14
N SER A 209 17.74 -1.57 -9.44
CA SER A 209 18.33 -2.89 -9.20
C SER A 209 18.41 -3.80 -10.43
N GLY A 210 17.73 -3.44 -11.53
CA GLY A 210 17.59 -4.26 -12.73
C GLY A 210 16.54 -5.38 -12.61
N LYS A 211 15.80 -5.44 -11.49
CA LYS A 211 14.68 -6.38 -11.27
C LYS A 211 13.34 -5.68 -11.47
N PRO A 212 12.28 -6.41 -11.86
CA PRO A 212 10.92 -5.91 -11.76
C PRO A 212 10.63 -5.41 -10.33
N ALA A 213 10.04 -4.23 -10.22
CA ALA A 213 9.76 -3.64 -8.92
C ALA A 213 8.38 -2.95 -8.91
N ILE A 214 7.70 -3.02 -7.77
CA ILE A 214 6.55 -2.20 -7.43
C ILE A 214 6.98 -1.33 -6.26
N GLY A 215 7.33 -0.08 -6.58
CA GLY A 215 7.76 0.92 -5.61
C GLY A 215 6.65 1.91 -5.32
N VAL A 216 6.50 2.28 -4.06
CA VAL A 216 5.55 3.30 -3.60
C VAL A 216 6.32 4.38 -2.87
N GLY A 217 6.28 5.59 -3.42
CA GLY A 217 6.97 6.76 -2.88
C GLY A 217 6.15 7.56 -1.87
N ALA A 218 6.59 8.79 -1.63
CA ALA A 218 5.95 9.74 -0.73
C ALA A 218 4.53 10.10 -1.18
N GLY A 219 3.65 10.30 -0.20
CA GLY A 219 2.30 10.80 -0.42
C GLY A 219 2.17 12.27 0.02
N ASN A 220 1.72 13.13 -0.88
CA ASN A 220 1.50 14.55 -0.57
C ASN A 220 0.09 14.96 -1.02
N GLY A 221 -0.94 14.27 -0.49
CA GLY A 221 -2.32 14.43 -0.90
C GLY A 221 -2.93 15.76 -0.48
N PRO A 222 -3.38 16.62 -1.41
CA PRO A 222 -4.23 17.76 -1.09
C PRO A 222 -5.67 17.33 -0.82
N ALA A 223 -6.36 18.06 0.05
CA ALA A 223 -7.81 17.95 0.27
C ALA A 223 -8.51 19.25 -0.14
N TYR A 224 -9.45 19.18 -1.04
CA TYR A 224 -10.29 20.30 -1.43
C TYR A 224 -11.63 20.25 -0.68
N ILE A 225 -11.97 21.32 0.03
CA ILE A 225 -13.30 21.52 0.63
C ILE A 225 -14.05 22.50 -0.26
N HIS A 226 -14.94 21.94 -1.09
CA HIS A 226 -15.76 22.73 -2.01
C HIS A 226 -16.95 23.38 -1.28
N ARG A 227 -17.50 24.46 -1.81
CA ARG A 227 -18.65 25.19 -1.25
C ARG A 227 -19.93 24.36 -1.07
N SER A 228 -20.08 23.26 -1.83
CA SER A 228 -21.20 22.33 -1.67
C SER A 228 -20.97 21.27 -0.57
N ALA A 229 -19.84 21.28 0.11
CA ALA A 229 -19.53 20.30 1.14
C ALA A 229 -20.28 20.59 2.45
N ASP A 230 -20.61 19.55 3.20
CA ASP A 230 -20.76 19.66 4.65
C ASP A 230 -19.37 19.92 5.27
N VAL A 231 -19.10 21.17 5.61
CA VAL A 231 -17.80 21.63 6.12
C VAL A 231 -17.45 20.92 7.43
N SER A 232 -18.44 20.69 8.30
CA SER A 232 -18.20 20.00 9.58
C SER A 232 -17.81 18.54 9.36
N HIS A 233 -18.49 17.84 8.48
CA HIS A 233 -18.14 16.47 8.09
C HIS A 233 -16.76 16.39 7.40
N ALA A 234 -16.49 17.28 6.46
CA ALA A 234 -15.19 17.37 5.76
C ALA A 234 -14.02 17.51 6.75
N LEU A 235 -14.14 18.43 7.70
CA LEU A 235 -13.10 18.66 8.69
C LEU A 235 -12.96 17.50 9.70
N LYS A 236 -14.05 16.80 10.04
CA LYS A 236 -13.98 15.57 10.85
C LYS A 236 -13.25 14.46 10.10
N CYS A 237 -13.50 14.28 8.80
CA CYS A 237 -12.77 13.34 7.96
C CYS A 237 -11.27 13.66 7.92
N ILE A 238 -10.92 14.92 7.67
CA ILE A 238 -9.51 15.38 7.64
C ILE A 238 -8.86 15.20 9.02
N LEU A 239 -9.57 15.52 10.10
CA LEU A 239 -9.09 15.32 11.47
C LEU A 239 -8.80 13.85 11.74
N GLU A 240 -9.76 12.96 11.50
CA GLU A 240 -9.60 11.52 11.70
C GLU A 240 -8.41 10.98 10.89
N SER A 241 -8.33 11.34 9.63
CA SER A 241 -7.26 10.92 8.73
C SER A 241 -5.89 11.41 9.18
N LYS A 242 -5.76 12.70 9.46
CA LYS A 242 -4.45 13.32 9.76
C LYS A 242 -3.97 13.05 11.18
N SER A 243 -4.87 12.79 12.14
CA SER A 243 -4.50 12.38 13.49
C SER A 243 -4.27 10.87 13.64
N PHE A 244 -4.79 10.06 12.72
CA PHE A 244 -4.60 8.61 12.74
C PHE A 244 -3.12 8.23 12.73
N ASP A 245 -2.70 7.53 13.77
CA ASP A 245 -1.31 7.16 14.04
C ASP A 245 -0.35 8.36 13.93
N ASN A 246 -0.80 9.52 14.38
CA ASN A 246 -0.10 10.81 14.30
C ASN A 246 0.37 11.15 12.88
N GLY A 247 -0.45 10.87 11.86
CA GLY A 247 -0.20 11.25 10.46
C GLY A 247 0.84 10.42 9.73
N THR A 248 1.16 9.21 10.19
CA THR A 248 2.18 8.35 9.56
C THR A 248 1.67 7.56 8.35
N VAL A 249 0.42 7.72 7.93
CA VAL A 249 -0.10 7.10 6.70
C VAL A 249 0.14 8.02 5.52
N CYS A 250 0.83 7.54 4.49
CA CYS A 250 1.17 8.31 3.29
C CYS A 250 -0.04 8.83 2.50
N ALA A 251 -1.21 8.17 2.61
CA ALA A 251 -2.45 8.62 1.99
C ALA A 251 -3.14 9.74 2.76
N SER A 252 -2.68 10.14 3.97
CA SER A 252 -3.27 11.21 4.75
C SER A 252 -3.10 12.56 4.07
N GLU A 253 -4.04 13.46 4.30
CA GLU A 253 -4.00 14.82 3.79
C GLU A 253 -2.72 15.55 4.24
N GLN A 254 -2.10 16.30 3.33
CA GLN A 254 -0.94 17.15 3.60
C GLN A 254 -1.27 18.63 3.51
N SER A 255 -2.36 18.96 2.82
CA SER A 255 -2.87 20.33 2.70
C SER A 255 -4.39 20.36 2.59
N ILE A 256 -4.98 21.47 3.01
CA ILE A 256 -6.38 21.85 2.76
C ILE A 256 -6.35 22.99 1.76
N ILE A 257 -7.16 22.91 0.71
CA ILE A 257 -7.35 23.96 -0.28
C ILE A 257 -8.82 24.38 -0.24
N VAL A 258 -9.08 25.67 -0.17
CA VAL A 258 -10.43 26.24 -0.16
C VAL A 258 -10.52 27.44 -1.10
N GLU A 259 -11.73 27.76 -1.56
CA GLU A 259 -11.98 29.07 -2.19
C GLU A 259 -12.08 30.16 -1.11
N LYS A 260 -11.80 31.39 -1.51
CA LYS A 260 -11.72 32.56 -0.61
C LYS A 260 -13.00 32.82 0.19
N ASP A 261 -14.15 32.59 -0.42
CA ASP A 261 -15.46 32.73 0.23
C ASP A 261 -15.72 31.67 1.31
N MET A 262 -15.01 30.54 1.26
CA MET A 262 -15.11 29.47 2.26
C MET A 262 -14.10 29.59 3.40
N GLU A 263 -13.08 30.46 3.26
CA GLU A 263 -11.95 30.54 4.22
C GLU A 263 -12.42 30.69 5.66
N GLU A 264 -13.23 31.70 5.93
CA GLU A 264 -13.60 32.02 7.30
C GLU A 264 -14.47 30.93 7.95
N GLN A 265 -15.43 30.38 7.20
CA GLN A 265 -16.27 29.29 7.67
C GLN A 265 -15.44 28.03 8.01
N VAL A 266 -14.53 27.65 7.12
CA VAL A 266 -13.66 26.48 7.32
C VAL A 266 -12.72 26.70 8.50
N ARG A 267 -12.12 27.89 8.65
CA ARG A 267 -11.24 28.19 9.78
C ARG A 267 -11.96 28.17 11.12
N GLN A 268 -13.16 28.75 11.20
CA GLN A 268 -13.95 28.76 12.44
C GLN A 268 -14.34 27.36 12.86
N GLU A 269 -14.81 26.55 11.92
CA GLU A 269 -15.22 25.18 12.20
C GLU A 269 -13.99 24.30 12.56
N ALA A 270 -12.88 24.46 11.86
CA ALA A 270 -11.63 23.74 12.15
C ALA A 270 -11.11 24.02 13.57
N LYS A 271 -11.15 25.28 14.02
CA LYS A 271 -10.74 25.67 15.38
C LYS A 271 -11.55 24.92 16.46
N LYS A 272 -12.87 24.76 16.27
CA LYS A 272 -13.74 24.01 17.20
C LYS A 272 -13.33 22.55 17.33
N LEU A 273 -12.76 21.98 16.28
CA LEU A 273 -12.30 20.59 16.21
C LEU A 273 -10.86 20.37 16.70
N GLY A 274 -10.14 21.44 17.06
CA GLY A 274 -8.77 21.38 17.56
C GLY A 274 -7.68 21.59 16.52
N PHE A 275 -8.00 22.17 15.38
CA PHE A 275 -7.00 22.67 14.42
C PHE A 275 -6.44 24.01 14.96
N TYR A 276 -5.14 24.10 15.08
CA TYR A 276 -4.44 25.30 15.51
C TYR A 276 -3.77 25.99 14.32
N PHE A 277 -4.27 27.14 13.95
CA PHE A 277 -3.67 27.96 12.88
C PHE A 277 -2.52 28.78 13.47
N MET A 278 -1.32 28.37 13.10
CA MET A 278 -0.08 29.02 13.53
C MET A 278 0.04 30.43 12.97
N ASP A 279 0.65 31.33 13.74
CA ASP A 279 1.11 32.61 13.24
C ASP A 279 2.40 32.45 12.40
N THR A 280 2.90 33.58 11.84
CA THR A 280 4.09 33.58 10.97
C THR A 280 5.36 33.14 11.70
N GLN A 281 5.50 33.48 13.00
CA GLN A 281 6.68 33.16 13.80
C GLN A 281 6.67 31.67 14.16
N GLU A 282 5.55 31.16 14.62
CA GLU A 282 5.32 29.74 14.95
C GLU A 282 5.53 28.86 13.73
N ALA A 283 4.93 29.24 12.59
CA ALA A 283 5.12 28.54 11.33
C ALA A 283 6.58 28.55 10.86
N GLY A 284 7.26 29.69 10.99
CA GLY A 284 8.68 29.78 10.67
C GLY A 284 9.58 28.92 11.56
N ALA A 285 9.26 28.82 12.86
CA ALA A 285 9.97 27.96 13.81
C ALA A 285 9.76 26.48 13.48
N LEU A 286 8.51 26.06 13.25
CA LEU A 286 8.19 24.68 12.90
C LEU A 286 8.77 24.26 11.55
N ALA A 287 8.77 25.13 10.54
CA ALA A 287 9.35 24.86 9.22
C ALA A 287 10.84 24.45 9.30
N LYS A 288 11.62 25.12 10.15
CA LYS A 288 13.04 24.80 10.39
C LYS A 288 13.24 23.44 11.06
N LEU A 289 12.26 22.98 11.82
CA LEU A 289 12.28 21.69 12.49
C LEU A 289 11.86 20.55 11.54
N LEU A 290 10.85 20.79 10.68
CA LEU A 290 10.27 19.77 9.81
C LEU A 290 11.28 19.20 8.80
N PHE A 291 12.13 20.02 8.23
CA PHE A 291 13.06 19.62 7.18
C PHE A 291 14.51 19.96 7.54
N ARG A 292 15.41 19.07 7.17
CA ARG A 292 16.85 19.28 7.28
C ARG A 292 17.33 20.27 6.21
N PRO A 293 18.50 20.88 6.36
CA PRO A 293 19.07 21.76 5.34
C PRO A 293 19.22 21.12 3.96
N THR A 294 19.26 19.80 3.89
CA THR A 294 19.28 19.01 2.65
C THR A 294 17.93 18.91 1.94
N GLY A 295 16.87 19.46 2.51
CA GLY A 295 15.47 19.30 2.02
C GLY A 295 14.80 17.99 2.44
N ALA A 296 15.50 17.07 3.09
CA ALA A 296 14.91 15.83 3.56
C ALA A 296 14.06 16.04 4.82
N LEU A 297 12.94 15.33 4.93
CA LEU A 297 12.10 15.30 6.14
C LEU A 297 12.94 14.90 7.35
N ASN A 298 12.81 15.65 8.44
CA ASN A 298 13.48 15.32 9.70
C ASN A 298 12.81 14.10 10.34
N PRO A 299 13.50 12.95 10.50
CA PRO A 299 12.91 11.75 11.04
C PRO A 299 12.47 11.88 12.52
N GLU A 300 12.89 12.93 13.23
CA GLU A 300 12.48 13.15 14.63
C GLU A 300 11.08 13.72 14.77
N VAL A 301 10.52 14.31 13.70
CA VAL A 301 9.12 14.84 13.71
C VAL A 301 8.09 13.80 13.32
N VAL A 302 8.52 12.71 12.69
CA VAL A 302 7.62 11.66 12.18
C VAL A 302 6.82 11.01 13.32
N GLY A 303 5.50 10.97 13.15
CA GLY A 303 4.60 10.35 14.13
C GLY A 303 4.52 11.03 15.49
N LYS A 304 5.03 12.26 15.65
CA LYS A 304 4.88 13.07 16.86
C LYS A 304 3.49 13.72 16.89
N THR A 305 2.98 13.98 18.09
CA THR A 305 1.71 14.71 18.25
C THR A 305 1.89 16.18 17.95
N ALA A 306 0.79 16.89 17.66
CA ALA A 306 0.81 18.35 17.44
C ALA A 306 1.42 19.12 18.61
N LEU A 307 1.13 18.70 19.86
CA LEU A 307 1.69 19.29 21.07
C LEU A 307 3.22 19.07 21.17
N GLN A 308 3.69 17.86 20.90
CA GLN A 308 5.14 17.60 20.89
C GLN A 308 5.88 18.42 19.83
N LEU A 309 5.29 18.55 18.65
CA LEU A 309 5.88 19.38 17.57
C LEU A 309 5.99 20.84 17.96
N ALA A 310 4.96 21.42 18.59
CA ALA A 310 4.98 22.80 19.09
C ALA A 310 6.07 22.98 20.16
N GLN A 311 6.19 22.03 21.10
CA GLN A 311 7.23 22.05 22.13
C GLN A 311 8.64 21.96 21.52
N MET A 312 8.86 21.06 20.55
CA MET A 312 10.14 20.91 19.85
C MET A 312 10.51 22.15 19.04
N ALA A 313 9.51 22.90 18.53
CA ALA A 313 9.70 24.15 17.80
C ALA A 313 9.70 25.40 18.72
N ASN A 314 9.64 25.21 20.05
CA ASN A 314 9.69 26.26 21.07
C ASN A 314 8.57 27.29 20.99
N PHE A 315 7.33 26.88 20.69
CA PHE A 315 6.18 27.74 20.82
C PHE A 315 5.06 27.10 21.64
N SER A 316 4.21 27.95 22.24
CA SER A 316 3.10 27.53 23.09
C SER A 316 1.81 27.42 22.28
N VAL A 317 1.05 26.37 22.52
CA VAL A 317 -0.27 26.15 21.91
C VAL A 317 -1.34 25.99 22.98
N PRO A 318 -2.60 26.33 22.71
CA PRO A 318 -3.71 26.04 23.60
C PRO A 318 -3.76 24.56 23.97
N ARG A 319 -4.40 24.22 25.10
CA ARG A 319 -4.52 22.83 25.54
C ARG A 319 -5.22 21.98 24.47
N GLY A 320 -4.54 20.92 24.00
CA GLY A 320 -5.12 19.88 23.16
C GLY A 320 -5.19 20.14 21.66
N PRO A 321 -4.21 20.85 20.99
CA PRO A 321 -4.18 20.91 19.55
C PRO A 321 -4.06 19.49 18.98
N LYS A 322 -4.89 19.17 18.01
CA LYS A 322 -4.84 17.88 17.31
C LYS A 322 -4.05 17.97 16.00
N ILE A 323 -4.12 19.12 15.34
CA ILE A 323 -3.46 19.41 14.08
C ILE A 323 -2.91 20.84 14.11
N LEU A 324 -1.68 21.04 13.64
CA LEU A 324 -1.08 22.34 13.38
C LEU A 324 -1.28 22.73 11.92
N VAL A 325 -1.67 23.97 11.67
CA VAL A 325 -1.98 24.46 10.31
C VAL A 325 -1.15 25.69 9.99
N ALA A 326 -0.42 25.64 8.88
CA ALA A 326 0.31 26.79 8.34
C ALA A 326 -0.40 27.33 7.10
N ARG A 327 -0.63 28.64 7.03
CA ARG A 327 -1.12 29.29 5.81
C ARG A 327 0.00 29.37 4.79
N GLU A 328 -0.27 28.91 3.56
CA GLU A 328 0.67 28.93 2.46
C GLU A 328 0.05 29.55 1.20
N ARG A 329 0.89 30.08 0.33
CA ARG A 329 0.50 30.63 -0.95
C ARG A 329 1.13 29.88 -2.12
N GLU A 330 2.34 29.39 -1.93
CA GLU A 330 3.16 28.74 -2.93
C GLU A 330 3.34 27.25 -2.62
N ALA A 331 3.70 26.47 -3.62
CA ALA A 331 4.11 25.09 -3.49
C ALA A 331 5.45 24.88 -4.20
N GLY A 332 6.28 23.99 -3.69
CA GLY A 332 7.59 23.70 -4.30
C GLY A 332 8.65 23.30 -3.27
N PRO A 333 9.88 23.01 -3.74
CA PRO A 333 10.94 22.44 -2.90
C PRO A 333 11.45 23.38 -1.80
N SER A 334 11.23 24.69 -1.95
CA SER A 334 11.58 25.70 -0.94
C SER A 334 10.44 26.02 0.04
N VAL A 335 9.27 25.37 -0.12
CA VAL A 335 8.07 25.60 0.71
C VAL A 335 7.80 24.37 1.58
N PRO A 336 8.32 24.33 2.82
CA PRO A 336 8.27 23.13 3.68
C PRO A 336 6.87 22.56 3.87
N TYR A 337 5.86 23.41 4.03
CA TYR A 337 4.49 22.95 4.27
C TYR A 337 3.81 22.36 3.03
N SER A 338 4.36 22.56 1.83
CA SER A 338 3.84 21.97 0.60
C SER A 338 4.34 20.54 0.32
N MET A 339 5.18 19.99 1.20
CA MET A 339 5.76 18.64 1.09
C MET A 339 5.11 17.64 2.07
N GLU A 340 5.40 16.34 1.93
CA GLU A 340 4.95 15.30 2.85
C GLU A 340 5.58 15.48 4.24
N LYS A 341 4.76 15.44 5.31
CA LYS A 341 5.21 15.75 6.67
C LYS A 341 5.15 14.57 7.64
N LEU A 342 4.38 13.52 7.35
CA LEU A 342 4.21 12.31 8.18
C LEU A 342 3.98 12.60 9.68
N CYS A 343 3.30 13.71 9.97
CA CYS A 343 2.93 14.16 11.31
C CYS A 343 1.67 15.05 11.21
N PRO A 344 0.99 15.40 12.33
CA PRO A 344 -0.27 16.15 12.32
C PRO A 344 -0.07 17.64 11.97
N VAL A 345 0.45 17.92 10.78
CA VAL A 345 0.70 19.26 10.26
C VAL A 345 0.11 19.37 8.85
N LEU A 346 -0.62 20.44 8.58
CA LEU A 346 -1.24 20.75 7.29
C LEU A 346 -0.83 22.12 6.75
N ALA A 347 -0.66 22.22 5.44
CA ALA A 347 -0.73 23.49 4.75
C ALA A 347 -2.20 23.91 4.56
N PHE A 348 -2.46 25.21 4.47
CA PHE A 348 -3.76 25.78 4.17
C PHE A 348 -3.65 26.79 3.05
N PHE A 349 -4.24 26.48 1.89
CA PHE A 349 -4.24 27.31 0.70
C PHE A 349 -5.62 27.92 0.48
N VAL A 350 -5.65 29.22 0.16
CA VAL A 350 -6.86 29.97 -0.15
C VAL A 350 -6.75 30.49 -1.58
N MET A 351 -7.69 30.10 -2.43
CA MET A 351 -7.69 30.36 -3.86
C MET A 351 -8.86 31.25 -4.27
N ASP A 352 -8.69 32.02 -5.32
CA ASP A 352 -9.71 32.97 -5.78
C ASP A 352 -10.87 32.31 -6.57
N SER A 353 -10.68 31.09 -7.06
CA SER A 353 -11.66 30.35 -7.86
C SER A 353 -11.44 28.85 -7.83
N GLU A 354 -12.47 28.10 -8.21
CA GLU A 354 -12.43 26.64 -8.37
C GLU A 354 -11.33 26.18 -9.37
N GLU A 355 -11.12 26.94 -10.48
CA GLU A 355 -10.03 26.65 -11.42
C GLU A 355 -8.65 26.85 -10.76
N ALA A 356 -8.49 27.91 -9.95
CA ALA A 356 -7.27 28.13 -9.20
C ALA A 356 -7.01 27.04 -8.14
N VAL A 357 -8.07 26.49 -7.52
CA VAL A 357 -7.97 25.30 -6.64
C VAL A 357 -7.44 24.10 -7.41
N LEU A 358 -8.00 23.83 -8.59
CA LEU A 358 -7.57 22.71 -9.44
C LEU A 358 -6.09 22.84 -9.82
N GLN A 359 -5.67 24.04 -10.25
CA GLN A 359 -4.27 24.27 -10.61
C GLN A 359 -3.33 24.15 -9.41
N LYS A 360 -3.72 24.68 -8.23
CA LYS A 360 -2.93 24.55 -7.00
C LYS A 360 -2.79 23.09 -6.56
N ALA A 361 -3.85 22.29 -6.64
CA ALA A 361 -3.80 20.87 -6.33
C ALA A 361 -2.84 20.12 -7.27
N ILE A 362 -2.87 20.45 -8.57
CA ILE A 362 -1.96 19.86 -9.55
C ILE A 362 -0.51 20.31 -9.30
N GLU A 363 -0.29 21.59 -8.94
CA GLU A 363 1.03 22.11 -8.60
C GLU A 363 1.65 21.38 -7.40
N VAL A 364 0.91 21.23 -6.30
CA VAL A 364 1.33 20.47 -5.11
C VAL A 364 1.69 19.04 -5.46
N LEU A 365 0.83 18.35 -6.20
CA LEU A 365 1.04 16.96 -6.60
C LEU A 365 2.23 16.80 -7.56
N LYS A 366 2.43 17.72 -8.51
CA LYS A 366 3.58 17.66 -9.44
C LYS A 366 4.91 17.84 -8.71
N HIS A 367 4.92 18.62 -7.65
CA HIS A 367 6.12 18.80 -6.85
C HIS A 367 6.45 17.49 -6.09
N GLU A 368 5.46 16.93 -5.38
CA GLU A 368 5.57 15.68 -4.64
C GLU A 368 4.20 15.02 -4.54
N GLY A 369 4.12 13.71 -4.63
CA GLY A 369 2.88 12.94 -4.45
C GLY A 369 2.09 12.66 -5.74
N SER A 370 2.64 12.95 -6.93
CA SER A 370 2.02 12.54 -8.20
C SER A 370 1.63 11.07 -8.18
N GLY A 371 0.44 10.77 -8.67
CA GLY A 371 -0.09 9.41 -8.73
C GLY A 371 -0.59 8.85 -7.40
N HIS A 372 -0.36 9.52 -6.24
CA HIS A 372 -0.71 8.94 -4.95
C HIS A 372 -2.19 9.14 -4.59
N THR A 373 -2.57 10.20 -3.93
CA THR A 373 -3.91 10.39 -3.36
C THR A 373 -4.34 11.85 -3.42
N PHE A 374 -5.61 12.09 -3.70
CA PHE A 374 -6.30 13.37 -3.59
C PHE A 374 -7.65 13.14 -2.90
N ALA A 375 -8.06 14.06 -2.02
CA ALA A 375 -9.38 14.05 -1.41
C ALA A 375 -10.21 15.26 -1.86
N ILE A 376 -11.49 15.05 -2.09
CA ILE A 376 -12.47 16.13 -2.29
C ILE A 376 -13.64 15.94 -1.34
N HIS A 377 -14.03 17.02 -0.70
CA HIS A 377 -15.27 17.08 0.06
C HIS A 377 -16.24 17.96 -0.70
N ALA A 378 -17.28 17.38 -1.28
CA ALA A 378 -18.26 18.02 -2.13
C ALA A 378 -19.52 17.17 -2.29
N GLU A 379 -20.68 17.81 -2.50
CA GLU A 379 -21.93 17.14 -2.92
C GLU A 379 -22.18 17.34 -4.42
N ASP A 380 -21.55 18.32 -5.06
CA ASP A 380 -21.68 18.57 -6.50
C ASP A 380 -20.92 17.54 -7.33
N LYS A 381 -21.69 16.64 -7.94
CA LYS A 381 -21.15 15.57 -8.81
C LYS A 381 -20.43 16.11 -10.06
N THR A 382 -20.79 17.31 -10.54
CA THR A 382 -20.15 17.94 -11.70
C THR A 382 -18.72 18.32 -11.36
N VAL A 383 -18.52 18.95 -10.20
CA VAL A 383 -17.21 19.30 -9.67
C VAL A 383 -16.37 18.04 -9.38
N ILE A 384 -16.96 17.07 -8.69
CA ILE A 384 -16.29 15.78 -8.41
C ILE A 384 -15.79 15.14 -9.72
N ARG A 385 -16.64 15.06 -10.75
CA ARG A 385 -16.27 14.51 -12.06
C ARG A 385 -15.17 15.33 -12.74
N ARG A 386 -15.30 16.66 -12.74
CA ARG A 386 -14.31 17.57 -13.35
C ARG A 386 -12.92 17.38 -12.74
N PHE A 387 -12.83 17.38 -11.41
CA PHE A 387 -11.57 17.16 -10.71
C PHE A 387 -11.04 15.74 -10.91
N GLY A 388 -11.91 14.73 -10.80
CA GLY A 388 -11.54 13.33 -10.97
C GLY A 388 -10.94 13.00 -12.34
N LEU A 389 -11.31 13.76 -13.39
CA LEU A 389 -10.76 13.59 -14.74
C LEU A 389 -9.44 14.34 -14.97
N LYS A 390 -9.07 15.28 -14.09
CA LYS A 390 -7.90 16.17 -14.29
C LYS A 390 -6.78 15.97 -13.27
N ILE A 391 -7.11 15.59 -12.04
CA ILE A 391 -6.13 15.42 -10.96
C ILE A 391 -5.29 14.16 -11.22
N PRO A 392 -3.95 14.26 -11.28
CA PRO A 392 -3.06 13.15 -11.64
C PRO A 392 -2.76 12.24 -10.46
N VAL A 393 -3.78 11.50 -9.98
CA VAL A 393 -3.65 10.53 -8.87
C VAL A 393 -4.29 9.20 -9.21
N SER A 394 -3.86 8.14 -8.54
CA SER A 394 -4.48 6.81 -8.66
C SER A 394 -5.67 6.64 -7.69
N ARG A 395 -5.71 7.41 -6.60
CA ARG A 395 -6.79 7.39 -5.59
C ARG A 395 -7.40 8.78 -5.45
N PHE A 396 -8.57 8.93 -6.06
CA PHE A 396 -9.41 10.12 -5.92
C PHE A 396 -10.54 9.79 -4.95
N LEU A 397 -10.50 10.40 -3.76
CA LEU A 397 -11.37 10.08 -2.63
C LEU A 397 -12.43 11.16 -2.44
N VAL A 398 -13.66 10.75 -2.16
CA VAL A 398 -14.80 11.66 -2.01
C VAL A 398 -15.42 11.47 -0.63
N ASN A 399 -15.54 12.56 0.14
CA ASN A 399 -16.23 12.65 1.43
C ASN A 399 -15.81 11.56 2.44
N THR A 400 -14.52 11.23 2.51
CA THR A 400 -13.97 10.18 3.38
C THR A 400 -12.62 10.60 3.96
N PRO A 401 -12.21 10.12 5.15
CA PRO A 401 -10.86 10.31 5.66
C PRO A 401 -9.82 9.72 4.70
N ALA A 402 -8.91 10.53 4.16
CA ALA A 402 -8.03 10.08 3.06
C ALA A 402 -7.08 8.94 3.46
N ALA A 403 -6.56 8.95 4.69
CA ALA A 403 -5.73 7.85 5.20
C ALA A 403 -6.46 6.51 5.17
N LEU A 404 -7.71 6.48 5.62
CA LEU A 404 -8.53 5.26 5.71
C LEU A 404 -9.16 4.91 4.36
N GLY A 405 -9.64 5.91 3.63
CA GLY A 405 -10.21 5.72 2.29
C GLY A 405 -9.20 5.21 1.29
N GLY A 406 -7.97 5.75 1.31
CA GLY A 406 -6.89 5.37 0.41
C GLY A 406 -6.43 3.93 0.58
N ILE A 407 -6.36 3.43 1.82
CA ILE A 407 -6.05 2.02 2.09
C ILE A 407 -7.23 1.07 1.88
N GLY A 408 -8.43 1.58 1.56
CA GLY A 408 -9.63 0.76 1.34
C GLY A 408 -10.43 0.41 2.62
N ALA A 409 -10.17 1.10 3.75
CA ALA A 409 -10.90 0.83 4.99
C ALA A 409 -12.31 1.46 5.01
N THR A 410 -12.51 2.59 4.33
CA THR A 410 -13.80 3.32 4.27
C THR A 410 -14.33 3.48 2.84
N THR A 411 -13.73 2.83 1.87
CA THR A 411 -14.11 2.87 0.45
C THR A 411 -14.18 1.46 -0.13
N LYS A 412 -14.62 1.34 -1.38
CA LYS A 412 -14.58 0.07 -2.12
C LYS A 412 -13.25 -0.19 -2.83
N LEU A 413 -12.19 0.58 -2.55
CA LEU A 413 -10.85 0.25 -3.01
C LEU A 413 -10.38 -1.05 -2.35
N PHE A 414 -9.55 -1.80 -3.05
CA PHE A 414 -8.97 -3.02 -2.47
C PHE A 414 -8.17 -2.68 -1.19
N PRO A 415 -8.40 -3.40 -0.06
CA PRO A 415 -7.68 -3.14 1.18
C PRO A 415 -6.19 -3.45 1.05
N ALA A 416 -5.34 -2.42 1.13
CA ALA A 416 -3.90 -2.56 0.91
C ALA A 416 -3.08 -1.58 1.75
N LEU A 417 -1.84 -1.97 2.04
CA LEU A 417 -0.82 -1.12 2.66
C LEU A 417 0.33 -0.80 1.69
N THR A 418 0.16 -1.13 0.41
CA THR A 418 1.05 -0.73 -0.68
C THR A 418 0.20 -0.09 -1.77
N LEU A 419 0.37 1.22 -1.95
CA LEU A 419 -0.51 2.06 -2.75
C LEU A 419 0.24 2.54 -4.01
N GLY A 420 0.12 1.81 -5.11
CA GLY A 420 0.79 2.13 -6.36
C GLY A 420 0.43 3.51 -6.90
N CYS A 421 1.42 4.25 -7.40
CA CYS A 421 1.24 5.62 -7.88
C CYS A 421 1.10 5.72 -9.41
N GLY A 422 1.13 4.60 -10.12
CA GLY A 422 1.10 4.58 -11.58
C GLY A 422 2.32 5.24 -12.22
N ALA A 423 2.38 5.22 -13.54
CA ALA A 423 3.50 5.81 -14.29
C ALA A 423 3.67 7.31 -14.01
N VAL A 424 2.58 8.03 -13.79
CA VAL A 424 2.61 9.47 -13.45
C VAL A 424 3.35 9.74 -12.13
N GLY A 425 3.31 8.79 -11.20
CA GLY A 425 4.05 8.85 -9.93
C GLY A 425 5.35 8.04 -9.93
N GLY A 426 5.83 7.63 -11.10
CA GLY A 426 7.07 6.84 -11.24
C GLY A 426 6.94 5.40 -10.70
N SER A 427 5.73 4.86 -10.61
CA SER A 427 5.46 3.49 -10.14
C SER A 427 5.00 2.59 -11.29
N SER A 428 5.32 1.31 -11.21
CA SER A 428 4.92 0.30 -12.21
C SER A 428 3.45 -0.12 -12.13
N SER A 429 2.74 0.24 -11.06
CA SER A 429 1.31 -0.04 -10.86
C SER A 429 0.60 1.16 -10.27
N SER A 430 -0.67 1.36 -10.65
CA SER A 430 -1.60 2.34 -10.04
C SER A 430 -2.52 1.72 -9.00
N ASN A 431 -2.44 0.39 -8.80
CA ASN A 431 -3.37 -0.35 -7.95
C ASN A 431 -3.08 -0.17 -6.45
N ASN A 432 -4.09 -0.39 -5.64
CA ASN A 432 -3.91 -0.90 -4.31
C ASN A 432 -3.45 -2.35 -4.48
N ILE A 433 -2.19 -2.66 -4.14
CA ILE A 433 -1.56 -3.92 -4.53
C ILE A 433 -2.25 -5.11 -3.87
N SER A 434 -2.63 -6.08 -4.67
CA SER A 434 -3.37 -7.29 -4.33
C SER A 434 -2.57 -8.55 -4.67
N PRO A 435 -3.03 -9.75 -4.32
CA PRO A 435 -2.42 -11.00 -4.79
C PRO A 435 -2.36 -11.10 -6.33
N LEU A 436 -3.31 -10.49 -7.05
CA LEU A 436 -3.33 -10.51 -8.52
C LEU A 436 -2.22 -9.67 -9.16
N ASP A 437 -1.64 -8.71 -8.43
CA ASP A 437 -0.46 -7.97 -8.88
C ASP A 437 0.84 -8.77 -8.69
N LEU A 438 0.77 -9.94 -8.03
CA LEU A 438 1.90 -10.81 -7.69
C LEU A 438 1.88 -12.14 -8.44
N ILE A 439 1.15 -12.21 -9.54
CA ILE A 439 1.12 -13.37 -10.44
C ILE A 439 1.48 -12.96 -11.86
N ASN A 440 1.95 -13.94 -12.62
CA ASN A 440 1.99 -13.84 -14.08
C ASN A 440 0.77 -14.54 -14.67
N ILE A 441 0.25 -14.01 -15.76
CA ILE A 441 -0.80 -14.67 -16.54
C ILE A 441 -0.16 -15.44 -17.69
N ARG A 442 -0.20 -16.76 -17.59
CA ARG A 442 0.14 -17.66 -18.71
C ARG A 442 -1.10 -17.87 -19.56
N ARG A 443 -1.00 -17.75 -20.85
CA ARG A 443 -2.10 -17.97 -21.78
C ARG A 443 -1.90 -19.27 -22.54
N ILE A 444 -2.93 -20.13 -22.50
CA ILE A 444 -3.03 -21.31 -23.34
C ILE A 444 -4.03 -20.95 -24.43
N ALA A 445 -3.55 -20.89 -25.66
CA ALA A 445 -4.34 -20.44 -26.80
C ALA A 445 -4.39 -21.54 -27.89
N TRP A 446 -5.57 -21.75 -28.43
CA TRP A 446 -5.80 -22.69 -29.52
C TRP A 446 -5.98 -21.96 -30.83
N ASP A 447 -5.68 -22.66 -31.93
CA ASP A 447 -5.93 -22.18 -33.27
C ASP A 447 -7.42 -21.84 -33.45
N ILE A 448 -7.70 -20.64 -33.96
CA ILE A 448 -9.04 -20.16 -34.33
C ILE A 448 -9.27 -20.23 -35.85
N GLY A 449 -8.32 -20.80 -36.61
CA GLY A 449 -8.40 -20.94 -38.06
C GLY A 449 -9.68 -21.61 -38.56
N GLU A 450 -9.96 -21.49 -39.85
CA GLU A 450 -11.19 -22.00 -40.49
C GLU A 450 -11.54 -23.41 -39.98
N LYS A 451 -12.84 -23.63 -39.68
CA LYS A 451 -13.37 -24.92 -39.23
C LYS A 451 -12.73 -26.01 -40.09
N ARG A 452 -11.71 -26.72 -39.55
CA ARG A 452 -11.38 -28.02 -40.12
C ARG A 452 -12.67 -28.76 -40.15
N PRO A 453 -13.14 -29.30 -41.33
CA PRO A 453 -14.34 -30.09 -41.37
C PRO A 453 -14.18 -31.12 -40.25
N GLU A 454 -15.17 -31.19 -39.35
CA GLU A 454 -15.24 -32.25 -38.34
C GLU A 454 -14.90 -33.51 -39.11
N LYS A 455 -13.88 -34.28 -38.67
CA LYS A 455 -13.72 -35.62 -39.16
C LYS A 455 -15.07 -36.25 -38.89
N GLN A 456 -15.88 -36.36 -39.94
CA GLN A 456 -17.11 -37.15 -39.86
C GLN A 456 -16.67 -38.47 -39.23
N ALA A 457 -17.18 -38.72 -38.05
CA ALA A 457 -17.01 -40.05 -37.48
C ALA A 457 -17.61 -40.99 -38.51
N HIS A 458 -16.75 -41.59 -39.36
CA HIS A 458 -17.16 -42.67 -40.21
C HIS A 458 -17.47 -43.83 -39.24
N PHE A 459 -18.71 -43.84 -38.76
CA PHE A 459 -19.25 -45.04 -38.17
C PHE A 459 -19.20 -46.09 -39.28
N SER A 460 -18.54 -47.19 -39.03
CA SER A 460 -18.56 -48.30 -39.99
C SER A 460 -20.02 -48.68 -40.28
N SER A 461 -20.30 -49.04 -41.52
CA SER A 461 -21.66 -49.44 -41.95
C SER A 461 -22.26 -50.44 -40.96
N GLU A 462 -21.44 -51.37 -40.46
CA GLU A 462 -21.79 -52.37 -39.45
C GLU A 462 -22.25 -51.73 -38.10
N LEU A 463 -21.64 -50.63 -37.65
CA LEU A 463 -22.03 -49.95 -36.42
C LEU A 463 -23.34 -49.18 -36.59
N VAL A 464 -23.58 -48.64 -37.78
CA VAL A 464 -24.86 -47.94 -38.13
C VAL A 464 -25.99 -48.95 -38.22
N GLU A 465 -25.78 -50.13 -38.85
CA GLU A 465 -26.74 -51.23 -38.90
C GLU A 465 -27.07 -51.75 -37.49
N LEU A 466 -26.05 -52.04 -36.67
CA LEU A 466 -26.24 -52.49 -35.29
C LEU A 466 -27.01 -51.52 -34.39
N LEU A 467 -26.75 -50.23 -34.52
CA LEU A 467 -27.51 -49.19 -33.81
C LEU A 467 -28.93 -49.04 -34.33
N THR A 468 -29.14 -49.19 -35.63
CA THR A 468 -30.47 -49.16 -36.25
C THR A 468 -31.33 -50.33 -35.81
N GLU A 469 -30.78 -51.58 -35.81
CA GLU A 469 -31.48 -52.77 -35.29
C GLU A 469 -31.86 -52.58 -33.80
N LYS A 470 -30.94 -52.15 -32.94
CA LYS A 470 -31.24 -51.92 -31.52
C LYS A 470 -32.27 -50.82 -31.27
N ILE A 471 -32.33 -49.80 -32.12
CA ILE A 471 -33.35 -48.75 -32.02
C ILE A 471 -34.72 -49.33 -32.46
N LEU A 472 -34.78 -50.12 -33.53
CA LEU A 472 -35.99 -50.76 -33.99
C LEU A 472 -36.54 -51.80 -33.00
N GLU A 473 -35.67 -52.61 -32.36
CA GLU A 473 -36.05 -53.49 -31.25
C GLU A 473 -36.65 -52.78 -30.02
N LYS A 474 -36.29 -51.54 -29.77
CA LYS A 474 -36.84 -50.77 -28.65
C LYS A 474 -38.07 -49.97 -28.98
N LEU A 475 -38.43 -49.81 -30.25
CA LEU A 475 -39.58 -49.07 -30.72
C LEU A 475 -40.73 -49.97 -31.17
N GLY A 476 -40.56 -51.27 -31.27
CA GLY A 476 -41.57 -52.30 -31.47
C GLY A 476 -41.95 -52.99 -30.15
#